data_e719cd91cfabbb11ff283f64814339bb
#
_entry.id   e719cd91cfabbb11ff283f64814339bb
#
_cell.length_a   1.000
_cell.length_b   1.000
_cell.length_c   1.000
_cell.angle_alpha   90.00
_cell.angle_beta   90.00
_cell.angle_gamma   90.00
#
_symmetry.space_group_name_H-M   'P 1'
#
loop_
_entity.id
_entity.type
_entity.pdbx_description
1 polymer ?
#
loop_
_entity_poly.entity_id
_entity_poly.type
_entity_poly.pdbx_seq_one_letter_code
_entity_poly.pdbx_strand_id
1 'polypeptide(L)'
;MIETIEGFRLPRYAQIPNVGLYLEQVVRYVNTHLAPLGEPELTSSMVSNYVKQGLISSPIKKSYTAEHLSRLLFIAVVKPVVPLEGLRMMFSIQGDNYTLPTAYDYFCDEFENMLGAAFGIAPAREGLGKTQSDAKDLLRNTIVATVNKVYLDRYLEEYQKQREKAPDEQQT
;
A
#
# COMPACT_ATOMS: atom_id res chain seq x y z
N MET A 1 -0.40 18.70 -3.96
CA MET A 1 -0.86 17.30 -4.25
C MET A 1 0.22 16.48 -4.95
N ILE A 2 0.69 16.92 -6.11
CA ILE A 2 1.70 16.18 -6.89
C ILE A 2 3.03 16.05 -6.13
N GLU A 3 3.50 17.11 -5.51
CA GLU A 3 4.78 17.15 -4.77
C GLU A 3 4.91 16.09 -3.66
N THR A 4 3.80 15.70 -3.04
CA THR A 4 3.78 14.66 -2.01
C THR A 4 3.93 13.24 -2.56
N ILE A 5 3.55 13.04 -3.81
CA ILE A 5 3.59 11.74 -4.51
C ILE A 5 4.83 11.60 -5.36
N GLU A 6 5.36 12.73 -5.86
CA GLU A 6 6.60 12.73 -6.63
C GLU A 6 7.75 12.14 -5.80
N GLY A 7 8.42 11.16 -6.37
CA GLY A 7 9.48 10.45 -5.66
C GLY A 7 9.03 9.38 -4.67
N PHE A 8 7.73 9.14 -4.50
CA PHE A 8 7.24 8.05 -3.67
C PHE A 8 7.81 6.70 -4.14
N ARG A 9 8.36 5.95 -3.19
CA ARG A 9 8.91 4.61 -3.44
C ARG A 9 8.58 3.69 -2.28
N LEU A 10 8.14 2.48 -2.62
CA LEU A 10 8.05 1.38 -1.68
C LEU A 10 9.40 0.66 -1.59
N PRO A 11 9.82 0.19 -0.41
CA PRO A 11 10.99 -0.65 -0.31
C PRO A 11 10.72 -1.97 -1.05
N ARG A 12 11.66 -2.43 -1.86
CA ARG A 12 11.58 -3.77 -2.47
C ARG A 12 11.85 -4.84 -1.41
N TYR A 13 11.46 -6.06 -1.65
CA TYR A 13 11.57 -7.13 -0.64
C TYR A 13 12.99 -7.26 -0.08
N ALA A 14 14.00 -7.22 -0.94
CA ALA A 14 15.40 -7.30 -0.54
C ALA A 14 15.89 -6.07 0.27
N GLN A 15 15.17 -4.96 0.23
CA GLN A 15 15.49 -3.73 0.99
C GLN A 15 14.79 -3.70 2.36
N ILE A 16 13.80 -4.56 2.60
CA ILE A 16 13.09 -4.62 3.87
C ILE A 16 13.99 -5.23 4.94
N PRO A 17 14.07 -4.63 6.16
CA PRO A 17 14.85 -5.21 7.25
C PRO A 17 14.41 -6.64 7.57
N ASN A 18 15.37 -7.56 7.67
CA ASN A 18 15.13 -8.97 8.00
C ASN A 18 15.86 -9.39 9.29
N VAL A 19 16.19 -8.43 10.12
CA VAL A 19 16.87 -8.65 11.41
C VAL A 19 15.91 -8.92 12.58
N GLY A 20 14.60 -8.84 12.32
CA GLY A 20 13.55 -8.92 13.32
C GLY A 20 13.29 -7.57 14.00
N LEU A 21 12.12 -7.01 13.77
CA LEU A 21 11.66 -5.77 14.39
C LEU A 21 10.59 -6.06 15.44
N TYR A 22 10.57 -5.28 16.52
CA TYR A 22 9.47 -5.29 17.46
C TYR A 22 8.25 -4.53 16.93
N LEU A 23 7.09 -4.80 17.51
CA LEU A 23 5.80 -4.27 17.02
C LEU A 23 5.80 -2.75 16.82
N GLU A 24 6.33 -1.97 17.75
CA GLU A 24 6.40 -0.51 17.63
C GLU A 24 7.31 -0.05 16.48
N GLN A 25 8.41 -0.78 16.24
CA GLN A 25 9.31 -0.52 15.13
C GLN A 25 8.64 -0.86 13.77
N VAL A 26 7.89 -1.94 13.73
CA VAL A 26 7.09 -2.35 12.55
C VAL A 26 6.09 -1.26 12.16
N VAL A 27 5.31 -0.80 13.11
CA VAL A 27 4.31 0.26 12.90
C VAL A 27 4.97 1.54 12.40
N ARG A 28 6.06 1.94 13.01
CA ARG A 28 6.83 3.13 12.58
C ARG A 28 7.38 2.96 11.16
N TYR A 29 7.95 1.80 10.86
CA TYR A 29 8.51 1.49 9.54
C TYR A 29 7.45 1.62 8.44
N VAL A 30 6.31 0.96 8.61
CA VAL A 30 5.22 0.98 7.64
C VAL A 30 4.68 2.41 7.46
N ASN A 31 4.37 3.09 8.54
CA ASN A 31 3.79 4.44 8.48
C ASN A 31 4.76 5.47 7.88
N THR A 32 6.05 5.36 8.16
CA THR A 32 7.06 6.23 7.54
C THR A 32 7.09 6.08 6.02
N HIS A 33 7.04 4.85 5.51
CA HIS A 33 7.05 4.61 4.08
C HIS A 33 5.74 5.03 3.39
N LEU A 34 4.61 4.91 4.07
CA LEU A 34 3.30 5.19 3.49
C LEU A 34 2.79 6.62 3.76
N ALA A 35 3.49 7.41 4.55
CA ALA A 35 3.10 8.78 4.88
C ALA A 35 2.71 9.64 3.65
N PRO A 36 3.41 9.58 2.50
CA PRO A 36 2.99 10.33 1.31
C PRO A 36 1.61 9.96 0.76
N LEU A 37 1.11 8.78 1.05
CA LEU A 37 -0.21 8.33 0.60
C LEU A 37 -1.36 8.89 1.46
N GLY A 38 -1.07 9.40 2.64
CA GLY A 38 -2.06 9.97 3.56
C GLY A 38 -2.59 8.98 4.60
N GLU A 39 -3.66 9.34 5.25
CA GLU A 39 -4.37 8.54 6.25
C GLU A 39 -5.27 7.45 5.59
N PRO A 40 -5.61 6.37 6.32
CA PRO A 40 -5.30 6.13 7.73
C PRO A 40 -3.96 5.42 7.96
N GLU A 41 -3.36 5.66 9.13
CA GLU A 41 -2.12 4.99 9.54
C GLU A 41 -2.37 3.59 10.11
N LEU A 42 -1.35 2.73 10.01
CA LEU A 42 -1.32 1.44 10.68
C LEU A 42 -1.12 1.65 12.19
N THR A 43 -1.84 0.88 13.02
CA THR A 43 -1.69 0.88 14.47
C THR A 43 -1.22 -0.48 15.00
N SER A 44 -0.65 -0.51 16.20
CA SER A 44 -0.26 -1.75 16.86
C SER A 44 -1.46 -2.71 17.06
N SER A 45 -2.62 -2.16 17.40
CA SER A 45 -3.86 -2.95 17.53
C SER A 45 -4.28 -3.60 16.21
N MET A 46 -4.12 -2.90 15.09
CA MET A 46 -4.41 -3.46 13.76
C MET A 46 -3.48 -4.62 13.44
N VAL A 47 -2.18 -4.48 13.66
CA VAL A 47 -1.21 -5.55 13.43
C VAL A 47 -1.55 -6.77 14.29
N SER A 48 -1.81 -6.58 15.58
CA SER A 48 -2.20 -7.66 16.51
C SER A 48 -3.50 -8.35 16.04
N ASN A 49 -4.47 -7.61 15.53
CA ASN A 49 -5.68 -8.17 14.97
C ASN A 49 -5.41 -9.00 13.70
N TYR A 50 -4.54 -8.56 12.82
CA TYR A 50 -4.16 -9.31 11.62
C TYR A 50 -3.48 -10.63 11.95
N VAL A 51 -2.63 -10.65 12.98
CA VAL A 51 -2.05 -11.90 13.52
C VAL A 51 -3.14 -12.80 14.09
N LYS A 52 -4.01 -12.26 14.94
CA LYS A 52 -5.11 -13.01 15.58
C LYS A 52 -6.05 -13.64 14.56
N GLN A 53 -6.33 -12.94 13.46
CA GLN A 53 -7.18 -13.40 12.38
C GLN A 53 -6.44 -14.31 11.37
N GLY A 54 -5.17 -14.56 11.55
CA GLY A 54 -4.37 -15.39 10.66
C GLY A 54 -4.11 -14.78 9.29
N LEU A 55 -4.25 -13.45 9.14
CA LEU A 55 -3.93 -12.75 7.90
C LEU A 55 -2.42 -12.64 7.69
N ILE A 56 -1.68 -12.48 8.76
CA ILE A 56 -0.21 -12.62 8.81
C ILE A 56 0.16 -13.64 9.87
N SER A 57 1.33 -14.27 9.74
CA SER A 57 1.82 -15.24 10.70
C SER A 57 2.17 -14.58 12.03
N SER A 58 2.16 -15.36 13.11
CA SER A 58 2.60 -14.89 14.43
C SER A 58 4.08 -14.56 14.41
N PRO A 59 4.50 -13.47 15.08
CA PRO A 59 5.93 -13.17 15.24
C PRO A 59 6.61 -14.25 16.10
N ILE A 60 7.89 -14.51 15.83
CA ILE A 60 8.71 -15.43 16.60
C ILE A 60 9.44 -14.62 17.67
N LYS A 61 9.24 -14.94 18.94
CA LYS A 61 9.82 -14.20 20.08
C LYS A 61 9.59 -12.68 19.97
N LYS A 62 8.36 -12.29 19.59
CA LYS A 62 7.95 -10.90 19.35
C LYS A 62 8.71 -10.20 18.22
N SER A 63 9.37 -10.93 17.34
CA SER A 63 10.15 -10.43 16.22
C SER A 63 9.41 -10.61 14.90
N TYR A 64 9.30 -9.54 14.15
CA TYR A 64 8.70 -9.49 12.81
C TYR A 64 9.79 -9.42 11.75
N THR A 65 9.65 -10.21 10.68
CA THR A 65 10.63 -10.32 9.59
C THR A 65 10.19 -9.59 8.34
N ALA A 66 10.98 -9.66 7.27
CA ALA A 66 10.63 -9.10 5.96
C ALA A 66 9.33 -9.66 5.40
N GLU A 67 9.01 -10.94 5.67
CA GLU A 67 7.74 -11.55 5.30
C GLU A 67 6.55 -10.80 5.93
N HIS A 68 6.62 -10.52 7.22
CA HIS A 68 5.58 -9.75 7.92
C HIS A 68 5.47 -8.32 7.37
N LEU A 69 6.60 -7.64 7.23
CA LEU A 69 6.65 -6.24 6.80
C LEU A 69 6.13 -6.03 5.38
N SER A 70 6.50 -6.92 4.44
CA SER A 70 6.00 -6.86 3.06
C SER A 70 4.48 -7.05 3.00
N ARG A 71 3.94 -7.99 3.77
CA ARG A 71 2.48 -8.21 3.85
C ARG A 71 1.77 -7.03 4.50
N LEU A 72 2.34 -6.45 5.56
CA LEU A 72 1.76 -5.28 6.23
C LEU A 72 1.76 -4.03 5.35
N LEU A 73 2.82 -3.80 4.58
CA LEU A 73 2.87 -2.74 3.59
C LEU A 73 1.75 -2.91 2.54
N PHE A 74 1.61 -4.11 2.00
CA PHE A 74 0.53 -4.42 1.05
C PHE A 74 -0.86 -4.22 1.66
N ILE A 75 -1.11 -4.78 2.84
CA ILE A 75 -2.39 -4.65 3.54
C ILE A 75 -2.74 -3.18 3.79
N ALA A 76 -1.80 -2.41 4.31
CA ALA A 76 -2.03 -0.99 4.63
C ALA A 76 -2.40 -0.16 3.40
N VAL A 77 -1.78 -0.47 2.24
CA VAL A 77 -2.08 0.21 0.97
C VAL A 77 -3.44 -0.21 0.41
N VAL A 78 -3.77 -1.50 0.45
CA VAL A 78 -4.89 -2.09 -0.30
C VAL A 78 -6.18 -2.20 0.49
N LYS A 79 -6.12 -2.23 1.82
CA LYS A 79 -7.32 -2.39 2.67
C LYS A 79 -8.45 -1.37 2.45
N PRO A 80 -8.21 -0.13 1.98
CA PRO A 80 -9.31 0.78 1.67
C PRO A 80 -10.25 0.30 0.57
N VAL A 81 -9.80 -0.61 -0.29
CA VAL A 81 -10.57 -1.14 -1.43
C VAL A 81 -10.89 -2.63 -1.31
N VAL A 82 -10.14 -3.38 -0.51
CA VAL A 82 -10.34 -4.83 -0.33
C VAL A 82 -10.56 -5.15 1.14
N PRO A 83 -11.68 -5.79 1.51
CA PRO A 83 -11.94 -6.21 2.89
C PRO A 83 -10.96 -7.30 3.33
N LEU A 84 -10.80 -7.48 4.64
CA LEU A 84 -9.83 -8.44 5.21
C LEU A 84 -9.99 -9.86 4.68
N GLU A 85 -11.21 -10.33 4.47
CA GLU A 85 -11.46 -11.65 3.89
C GLU A 85 -10.99 -11.74 2.44
N GLY A 86 -11.18 -10.68 1.67
CA GLY A 86 -10.63 -10.57 0.31
C GLY A 86 -9.10 -10.59 0.29
N LEU A 87 -8.45 -9.90 1.23
CA LEU A 87 -7.00 -9.96 1.39
C LEU A 87 -6.50 -11.37 1.72
N ARG A 88 -7.23 -12.11 2.56
CA ARG A 88 -6.94 -13.51 2.88
C ARG A 88 -6.96 -14.38 1.62
N MET A 89 -7.99 -14.23 0.79
CA MET A 89 -8.11 -14.93 -0.48
C MET A 89 -6.97 -14.55 -1.43
N MET A 90 -6.61 -13.27 -1.52
CA MET A 90 -5.51 -12.80 -2.36
C MET A 90 -4.17 -13.39 -1.93
N PHE A 91 -3.88 -13.50 -0.64
CA PHE A 91 -2.66 -14.15 -0.15
C PHE A 91 -2.65 -15.65 -0.48
N SER A 92 -3.77 -16.33 -0.42
CA SER A 92 -3.89 -17.72 -0.86
C SER A 92 -3.59 -17.87 -2.35
N ILE A 93 -4.21 -17.05 -3.18
CA ILE A 93 -3.98 -17.04 -4.63
C ILE A 93 -2.51 -16.73 -4.94
N GLN A 94 -1.90 -15.76 -4.25
CA GLN A 94 -0.49 -15.46 -4.41
C GLN A 94 0.39 -16.67 -4.06
N GLY A 95 0.13 -17.33 -2.94
CA GLY A 95 0.91 -18.49 -2.49
C GLY A 95 0.85 -19.68 -3.47
N ASP A 96 -0.27 -19.85 -4.18
CA ASP A 96 -0.43 -20.89 -5.18
C ASP A 96 0.24 -20.58 -6.53
N ASN A 97 0.59 -19.32 -6.79
CA ASN A 97 1.07 -18.87 -8.10
C ASN A 97 2.50 -18.30 -8.09
N TYR A 98 2.87 -17.56 -7.04
CA TYR A 98 4.15 -16.83 -6.99
C TYR A 98 4.76 -16.85 -5.61
N THR A 99 6.10 -16.78 -5.53
CA THR A 99 6.79 -16.51 -4.27
C THR A 99 6.42 -15.10 -3.76
N LEU A 100 6.45 -14.92 -2.45
CA LEU A 100 6.14 -13.62 -1.85
C LEU A 100 7.07 -12.49 -2.35
N PRO A 101 8.41 -12.69 -2.42
CA PRO A 101 9.29 -11.65 -2.94
C PRO A 101 8.93 -11.24 -4.38
N THR A 102 8.63 -12.18 -5.26
CA THR A 102 8.25 -11.90 -6.65
C THR A 102 6.94 -11.14 -6.73
N ALA A 103 5.91 -11.58 -6.02
CA ALA A 103 4.60 -10.93 -6.01
C ALA A 103 4.66 -9.53 -5.39
N TYR A 104 5.39 -9.37 -4.29
CA TYR A 104 5.54 -8.09 -3.61
C TYR A 104 6.32 -7.08 -4.46
N ASP A 105 7.42 -7.47 -5.10
CA ASP A 105 8.19 -6.57 -5.96
C ASP A 105 7.39 -6.13 -7.19
N TYR A 106 6.61 -7.05 -7.79
CA TYR A 106 5.67 -6.67 -8.86
C TYR A 106 4.63 -5.66 -8.36
N PHE A 107 4.06 -5.90 -7.19
CA PHE A 107 3.14 -4.94 -6.57
C PHE A 107 3.78 -3.55 -6.42
N CYS A 108 5.00 -3.47 -5.92
CA CYS A 108 5.71 -2.21 -5.77
C CYS A 108 5.90 -1.51 -7.12
N ASP A 109 6.38 -2.23 -8.13
CA ASP A 109 6.65 -1.67 -9.46
C ASP A 109 5.36 -1.16 -10.12
N GLU A 110 4.31 -1.98 -10.12
CA GLU A 110 3.03 -1.61 -10.75
C GLU A 110 2.30 -0.51 -9.99
N PHE A 111 2.32 -0.53 -8.66
CA PHE A 111 1.71 0.51 -7.84
C PHE A 111 2.36 1.88 -8.10
N GLU A 112 3.69 1.95 -8.08
CA GLU A 112 4.43 3.20 -8.37
C GLU A 112 4.19 3.67 -9.81
N ASN A 113 4.15 2.73 -10.77
CA ASN A 113 3.85 3.01 -12.16
C ASN A 113 2.46 3.66 -12.34
N MET A 114 1.44 3.02 -11.81
CA MET A 114 0.05 3.51 -11.92
C MET A 114 -0.18 4.77 -11.10
N LEU A 115 0.46 4.90 -9.93
CA LEU A 115 0.38 6.10 -9.12
C LEU A 115 0.97 7.31 -9.84
N GLY A 116 2.14 7.16 -10.43
CA GLY A 116 2.78 8.22 -11.24
C GLY A 116 1.91 8.66 -12.41
N ALA A 117 1.26 7.72 -13.08
CA ALA A 117 0.35 8.01 -14.19
C ALA A 117 -0.92 8.74 -13.72
N ALA A 118 -1.54 8.28 -12.64
CA ALA A 118 -2.76 8.89 -12.10
C ALA A 118 -2.55 10.35 -11.65
N PHE A 119 -1.38 10.66 -11.12
CA PHE A 119 -1.01 12.02 -10.68
C PHE A 119 -0.32 12.85 -11.76
N GLY A 120 -0.22 12.35 -12.99
CA GLY A 120 0.35 13.09 -14.13
C GLY A 120 1.86 13.32 -14.04
N ILE A 121 2.58 12.51 -13.24
CA ILE A 121 4.03 12.62 -13.06
C ILE A 121 4.77 12.00 -14.25
N ALA A 122 4.31 10.83 -14.72
CA ALA A 122 4.88 10.12 -15.85
C ALA A 122 3.80 9.27 -16.54
N PRO A 123 3.93 9.00 -17.86
CA PRO A 123 3.00 8.08 -18.51
C PRO A 123 3.13 6.66 -17.96
N ALA A 124 2.01 5.93 -17.92
CA ALA A 124 2.02 4.54 -17.49
C ALA A 124 2.89 3.68 -18.44
N ARG A 125 3.75 2.85 -17.85
CA ARG A 125 4.49 1.82 -18.58
C ARG A 125 3.61 0.58 -18.71
N GLU A 126 3.56 -0.02 -19.86
CA GLU A 126 2.83 -1.26 -20.11
C GLU A 126 3.74 -2.48 -19.93
N GLY A 127 3.14 -3.65 -19.73
CA GLY A 127 3.83 -4.94 -19.73
C GLY A 127 4.79 -5.16 -18.56
N LEU A 128 4.57 -4.53 -17.42
CA LEU A 128 5.35 -4.84 -16.22
C LEU A 128 5.11 -6.30 -15.79
N GLY A 129 6.20 -6.97 -15.42
CA GLY A 129 6.19 -8.39 -15.12
C GLY A 129 6.31 -9.25 -16.40
N LYS A 130 6.85 -10.49 -16.23
CA LYS A 130 7.23 -11.34 -17.36
C LYS A 130 6.16 -12.33 -17.80
N THR A 131 5.15 -12.58 -16.97
CA THR A 131 4.12 -13.59 -17.20
C THR A 131 2.73 -12.98 -17.18
N GLN A 132 1.79 -13.59 -17.91
CA GLN A 132 0.37 -13.28 -17.85
C GLN A 132 -0.34 -14.41 -17.09
N SER A 133 -1.21 -14.03 -16.14
CA SER A 133 -2.01 -14.98 -15.38
C SER A 133 -3.21 -14.27 -14.74
N ASP A 134 -4.24 -15.02 -14.39
CA ASP A 134 -5.41 -14.49 -13.68
C ASP A 134 -5.03 -13.89 -12.32
N ALA A 135 -4.05 -14.51 -11.64
CA ALA A 135 -3.53 -13.99 -10.37
C ALA A 135 -2.86 -12.61 -10.53
N LYS A 136 -2.09 -12.42 -11.60
CA LYS A 136 -1.48 -11.13 -11.95
C LYS A 136 -2.53 -10.09 -12.33
N ASP A 137 -3.54 -10.47 -13.10
CA ASP A 137 -4.63 -9.59 -13.50
C ASP A 137 -5.46 -9.15 -12.29
N LEU A 138 -5.74 -10.04 -11.34
CA LEU A 138 -6.39 -9.70 -10.08
C LEU A 138 -5.58 -8.66 -9.30
N LEU A 139 -4.29 -8.88 -9.14
CA LEU A 139 -3.42 -7.95 -8.42
C LEU A 139 -3.35 -6.60 -9.13
N ARG A 140 -3.19 -6.59 -10.45
CA ARG A 140 -3.16 -5.35 -11.24
C ARG A 140 -4.45 -4.55 -11.11
N ASN A 141 -5.61 -5.19 -11.21
CA ASN A 141 -6.90 -4.51 -11.02
C ASN A 141 -7.07 -3.97 -9.59
N THR A 142 -6.60 -4.70 -8.60
CA THR A 142 -6.56 -4.23 -7.21
C THR A 142 -5.68 -2.99 -7.07
N ILE A 143 -4.52 -2.98 -7.70
CA ILE A 143 -3.60 -1.82 -7.72
C ILE A 143 -4.28 -0.61 -8.37
N VAL A 144 -4.91 -0.78 -9.52
CA VAL A 144 -5.62 0.30 -10.22
C VAL A 144 -6.72 0.89 -9.36
N ALA A 145 -7.54 0.05 -8.72
CA ALA A 145 -8.59 0.50 -7.81
C ALA A 145 -8.02 1.29 -6.62
N THR A 146 -6.94 0.80 -6.04
CA THR A 146 -6.25 1.45 -4.91
C THR A 146 -5.66 2.80 -5.31
N VAL A 147 -4.99 2.88 -6.44
CA VAL A 147 -4.42 4.12 -6.97
C VAL A 147 -5.52 5.16 -7.22
N ASN A 148 -6.63 4.76 -7.81
CA ASN A 148 -7.77 5.65 -8.03
C ASN A 148 -8.37 6.14 -6.72
N LYS A 149 -8.44 5.28 -5.70
CA LYS A 149 -8.89 5.67 -4.35
C LYS A 149 -7.95 6.70 -3.73
N VAL A 150 -6.64 6.48 -3.79
CA VAL A 150 -5.63 7.45 -3.30
C VAL A 150 -5.78 8.79 -4.02
N TYR A 151 -5.95 8.78 -5.35
CA TYR A 151 -6.14 10.01 -6.12
C TYR A 151 -7.38 10.78 -5.67
N LEU A 152 -8.52 10.10 -5.55
CA LEU A 152 -9.78 10.72 -5.13
C LEU A 152 -9.67 11.32 -3.72
N ASP A 153 -9.12 10.59 -2.78
CA ASP A 153 -8.97 11.06 -1.40
C ASP A 153 -8.07 12.31 -1.34
N ARG A 154 -6.94 12.28 -2.03
CA ARG A 154 -6.02 13.42 -2.08
C ARG A 154 -6.62 14.64 -2.76
N TYR A 155 -7.36 14.44 -3.85
CA TYR A 155 -8.03 15.54 -4.54
C TYR A 155 -9.09 16.22 -3.65
N LEU A 156 -9.91 15.42 -2.99
CA LEU A 156 -10.97 15.93 -2.11
C LEU A 156 -10.41 16.63 -0.87
N GLU A 157 -9.36 16.10 -0.26
CA GLU A 157 -8.65 16.77 0.84
C GLU A 157 -8.08 18.13 0.43
N GLU A 158 -7.44 18.19 -0.72
CA GLU A 158 -6.87 19.44 -1.25
C GLU A 158 -7.96 20.47 -1.54
N TYR A 159 -9.05 20.03 -2.16
CA TYR A 159 -10.21 20.88 -2.44
C TYR A 159 -10.82 21.46 -1.15
N GLN A 160 -10.98 20.64 -0.13
CA GLN A 160 -11.48 21.08 1.17
C GLN A 160 -10.57 22.13 1.82
N LYS A 161 -9.25 21.87 1.84
CA LYS A 161 -8.27 22.82 2.37
C LYS A 161 -8.27 24.17 1.64
N GLN A 162 -8.49 24.16 0.33
CA GLN A 162 -8.60 25.41 -0.45
C GLN A 162 -9.85 26.20 -0.07
N ARG A 163 -10.97 25.54 0.14
CA ARG A 163 -12.22 26.20 0.59
C ARG A 163 -12.13 26.80 1.98
N GLU A 164 -11.48 26.10 2.89
CA GLU A 164 -11.27 26.59 4.27
C GLU A 164 -10.33 27.80 4.35
N LYS A 165 -9.45 27.96 3.36
CA LYS A 165 -8.51 29.09 3.27
C LYS A 165 -9.06 30.28 2.50
N ALA A 166 -10.13 30.13 1.72
CA ALA A 166 -10.80 31.23 1.04
C ALA A 166 -11.67 31.99 2.08
N PRO A 167 -11.37 33.26 2.41
CA PRO A 167 -12.24 34.04 3.27
C PRO A 167 -13.60 34.24 2.60
N ASP A 168 -14.66 34.40 3.41
CA ASP A 168 -16.02 34.76 2.98
C ASP A 168 -16.02 36.07 2.15
N GLU A 169 -15.67 36.03 0.88
CA GLU A 169 -15.80 37.17 -0.04
C GLU A 169 -17.19 37.24 -0.69
N GLN A 170 -18.19 36.53 -0.15
CA GLN A 170 -19.57 36.62 -0.65
C GLN A 170 -20.60 36.82 0.46
N GLN A 171 -20.42 37.90 1.25
CA GLN A 171 -21.53 38.54 1.99
C GLN A 171 -21.37 40.04 1.90
N THR A 172 -21.68 40.60 0.77
CA THR A 172 -22.11 42.00 0.64
C THR A 172 -23.19 42.09 -0.43
#